data_bd5d7b7081c5059791b82baf9e5282c2
#
_entry.id   bd5d7b7081c5059791b82baf9e5282c2
#
_cell.length_a   1.000
_cell.length_b   1.000
_cell.length_c   1.000
_cell.angle_alpha   90.00
_cell.angle_beta   90.00
_cell.angle_gamma   90.00
#
_symmetry.space_group_name_H-M   'P 1'
#
loop_
_entity.id
_entity.type
_entity.pdbx_description
1 polymer ?
#
loop_
_entity_poly.entity_id
_entity_poly.type
_entity_poly.pdbx_seq_one_letter_code
_entity_poly.pdbx_strand_id
1 'polypeptide(L)'
;MLKCIAGVLEPSEGSITVRGNIAPLIELGAGFDPELTARENIYLNGALLGYTKEFIDSHLQDIIDFAELQDFMDMPLKNYSSGMVARIAFAIATVTEPDVLIVDETLSVGDVFFQEKCEARIKSFIDSGHVTVLFVSHSIEQVERICTRAVWIEKGQQRMDGPVEEVCRAYRAQFD
;
A
#
# COMPACT_ATOMS: atom_id res chain seq x y z
N MET A 1 -11.45 -10.21 1.57
CA MET A 1 -10.91 -10.52 0.23
C MET A 1 -9.45 -10.10 0.08
N LEU A 2 -9.07 -8.84 0.32
CA LEU A 2 -7.66 -8.42 0.16
C LEU A 2 -6.67 -9.23 1.01
N LYS A 3 -7.00 -9.52 2.28
CA LYS A 3 -6.16 -10.37 3.14
C LYS A 3 -5.95 -11.79 2.58
N CYS A 4 -6.94 -12.32 1.85
CA CYS A 4 -6.79 -13.62 1.19
C CYS A 4 -5.88 -13.50 -0.05
N ILE A 5 -5.99 -12.41 -0.82
CA ILE A 5 -5.12 -12.15 -1.98
C ILE A 5 -3.68 -11.93 -1.51
N ALA A 6 -3.49 -11.23 -0.38
CA ALA A 6 -2.18 -11.01 0.24
C ALA A 6 -1.57 -12.25 0.91
N GLY A 7 -2.30 -13.38 0.96
CA GLY A 7 -1.84 -14.60 1.61
C GLY A 7 -1.87 -14.58 3.15
N VAL A 8 -2.48 -13.56 3.75
CA VAL A 8 -2.61 -13.44 5.22
C VAL A 8 -3.70 -14.37 5.77
N LEU A 9 -4.74 -14.63 4.97
CA LEU A 9 -5.84 -15.53 5.32
C LEU A 9 -6.08 -16.52 4.17
N GLU A 10 -6.40 -17.77 4.52
CA GLU A 10 -6.86 -18.75 3.56
C GLU A 10 -8.36 -18.54 3.24
N PRO A 11 -8.80 -18.66 1.97
CA PRO A 11 -10.22 -18.64 1.64
C PRO A 11 -10.92 -19.87 2.21
N SER A 12 -12.14 -19.70 2.75
CA SER A 12 -12.93 -20.82 3.29
C SER A 12 -13.36 -21.80 2.19
N GLU A 13 -13.56 -21.30 0.99
CA GLU A 13 -13.91 -22.09 -0.21
C GLU A 13 -13.23 -21.49 -1.44
N GLY A 14 -12.97 -22.34 -2.45
CA GLY A 14 -12.31 -21.91 -3.68
C GLY A 14 -10.79 -21.78 -3.54
N SER A 15 -10.17 -21.08 -4.48
CA SER A 15 -8.72 -20.86 -4.48
C SER A 15 -8.36 -19.48 -5.04
N ILE A 16 -7.24 -18.95 -4.56
CA ILE A 16 -6.66 -17.69 -5.08
C ILE A 16 -5.24 -18.02 -5.54
N THR A 17 -4.91 -17.60 -6.74
CA THR A 17 -3.55 -17.73 -7.28
C THR A 17 -3.01 -16.35 -7.63
N VAL A 18 -1.93 -15.95 -6.99
CA VAL A 18 -1.17 -14.73 -7.30
C VAL A 18 0.19 -15.12 -7.83
N ARG A 19 0.66 -14.44 -8.86
CA ARG A 19 1.99 -14.65 -9.44
C ARG A 19 2.83 -13.41 -9.23
N GLY A 20 4.05 -13.60 -8.73
CA GLY A 20 4.98 -12.52 -8.43
C GLY A 20 4.97 -12.08 -6.96
N ASN A 21 5.74 -11.06 -6.66
CA ASN A 21 5.91 -10.50 -5.32
C ASN A 21 4.76 -9.54 -4.99
N ILE A 22 4.16 -9.74 -3.81
CA ILE A 22 3.06 -8.89 -3.33
C ILE A 22 3.63 -7.91 -2.30
N ALA A 23 3.35 -6.61 -2.47
CA ALA A 23 3.54 -5.60 -1.44
C ALA A 23 2.17 -5.18 -0.87
N PRO A 24 1.75 -5.72 0.28
CA PRO A 24 0.49 -5.37 0.88
C PRO A 24 0.64 -4.12 1.76
N LEU A 25 -0.03 -3.01 1.40
CA LEU A 25 -0.15 -1.83 2.26
C LEU A 25 -1.37 -1.92 3.21
N ILE A 26 -1.95 -3.11 3.37
CA ILE A 26 -3.16 -3.33 4.17
C ILE A 26 -2.90 -3.08 5.67
N GLU A 27 -1.70 -3.39 6.13
CA GLU A 27 -1.28 -3.25 7.53
C GLU A 27 0.07 -2.53 7.58
N LEU A 28 0.07 -1.23 7.28
CA LEU A 28 1.28 -0.40 7.32
C LEU A 28 1.94 -0.46 8.71
N GLY A 29 3.20 -0.87 8.74
CA GLY A 29 3.96 -1.04 9.97
C GLY A 29 3.76 -2.39 10.67
N ALA A 30 3.05 -3.34 10.06
CA ALA A 30 3.03 -4.72 10.55
C ALA A 30 4.46 -5.27 10.63
N GLY A 31 4.80 -5.86 11.78
CA GLY A 31 6.15 -6.35 12.05
C GLY A 31 7.15 -5.30 12.52
N PHE A 32 6.74 -4.06 12.73
CA PHE A 32 7.59 -3.08 13.41
C PHE A 32 7.68 -3.39 14.92
N ASP A 33 8.88 -3.20 15.48
CA ASP A 33 9.11 -3.24 16.92
C ASP A 33 9.18 -1.80 17.45
N PRO A 34 8.24 -1.39 18.32
CA PRO A 34 8.20 -0.03 18.85
C PRO A 34 9.42 0.33 19.73
N GLU A 35 10.13 -0.64 20.27
CA GLU A 35 11.32 -0.41 21.09
C GLU A 35 12.58 -0.14 20.25
N LEU A 36 12.59 -0.57 18.99
CA LEU A 36 13.67 -0.32 18.05
C LEU A 36 13.54 1.07 17.41
N THR A 37 14.67 1.61 16.99
CA THR A 37 14.72 2.86 16.22
C THR A 37 14.06 2.69 14.84
N ALA A 38 13.74 3.80 14.20
CA ALA A 38 13.21 3.77 12.84
C ALA A 38 14.21 3.12 11.87
N ARG A 39 15.50 3.41 12.00
CA ARG A 39 16.55 2.80 11.20
C ARG A 39 16.56 1.27 11.36
N GLU A 40 16.54 0.76 12.59
CA GLU A 40 16.50 -0.67 12.87
C GLU A 40 15.23 -1.31 12.33
N ASN A 41 14.09 -0.64 12.43
CA ASN A 41 12.81 -1.11 11.87
C ASN A 41 12.81 -1.15 10.33
N ILE A 42 13.54 -0.28 9.64
CA ILE A 42 13.72 -0.38 8.17
C ILE A 42 14.38 -1.72 7.83
N TYR A 43 15.44 -2.11 8.54
CA TYR A 43 16.09 -3.41 8.30
C TYR A 43 15.20 -4.58 8.69
N LEU A 44 14.52 -4.50 9.85
CA LEU A 44 13.62 -5.54 10.33
C LEU A 44 12.48 -5.78 9.32
N ASN A 45 11.80 -4.72 8.92
CA ASN A 45 10.66 -4.81 7.99
C ASN A 45 11.13 -5.20 6.58
N GLY A 46 12.27 -4.66 6.14
CA GLY A 46 12.89 -5.07 4.87
C GLY A 46 13.19 -6.57 4.83
N ALA A 47 13.72 -7.13 5.91
CA ALA A 47 13.95 -8.57 6.01
C ALA A 47 12.65 -9.38 5.98
N LEU A 48 11.57 -8.91 6.62
CA LEU A 48 10.25 -9.53 6.56
C LEU A 48 9.66 -9.52 5.14
N LEU A 49 9.98 -8.49 4.35
CA LEU A 49 9.62 -8.39 2.93
C LEU A 49 10.55 -9.19 2.00
N GLY A 50 11.58 -9.86 2.57
CA GLY A 50 12.52 -10.69 1.82
C GLY A 50 13.71 -9.94 1.23
N TYR A 51 13.94 -8.66 1.59
CA TYR A 51 15.10 -7.91 1.14
C TYR A 51 16.36 -8.30 1.91
N THR A 52 17.50 -8.33 1.21
CA THR A 52 18.80 -8.54 1.86
C THR A 52 19.29 -7.25 2.54
N LYS A 53 20.24 -7.40 3.46
CA LYS A 53 20.85 -6.24 4.13
C LYS A 53 21.52 -5.30 3.12
N GLU A 54 22.23 -5.85 2.16
CA GLU A 54 22.94 -5.09 1.09
C GLU A 54 21.95 -4.31 0.23
N PHE A 55 20.78 -4.90 -0.04
CA PHE A 55 19.70 -4.20 -0.74
C PHE A 55 19.20 -3.01 0.07
N ILE A 56 18.90 -3.20 1.36
CA ILE A 56 18.46 -2.12 2.24
C ILE A 56 19.55 -1.04 2.37
N ASP A 57 20.82 -1.42 2.53
CA ASP A 57 21.93 -0.46 2.61
C ASP A 57 21.99 0.44 1.37
N SER A 58 21.74 -0.11 0.18
CA SER A 58 21.76 0.65 -1.09
C SER A 58 20.55 1.57 -1.28
N HIS A 59 19.42 1.30 -0.62
CA HIS A 59 18.18 2.08 -0.74
C HIS A 59 17.80 2.86 0.53
N LEU A 60 18.63 2.77 1.56
CA LEU A 60 18.32 3.36 2.86
C LEU A 60 18.06 4.86 2.76
N GLN A 61 18.86 5.59 1.99
CA GLN A 61 18.70 7.02 1.82
C GLN A 61 17.41 7.35 1.07
N ASP A 62 17.06 6.59 0.04
CA ASP A 62 15.82 6.78 -0.71
C ASP A 62 14.58 6.57 0.17
N ILE A 63 14.62 5.55 1.07
CA ILE A 63 13.56 5.30 2.04
C ILE A 63 13.40 6.49 2.99
N ILE A 64 14.53 6.98 3.55
CA ILE A 64 14.54 8.09 4.50
C ILE A 64 14.04 9.38 3.83
N ASP A 65 14.51 9.68 2.63
CA ASP A 65 14.14 10.88 1.88
C ASP A 65 12.67 10.85 1.45
N PHE A 66 12.16 9.67 1.09
CA PHE A 66 10.74 9.52 0.80
C PHE A 66 9.89 9.75 2.05
N ALA A 67 10.28 9.18 3.19
CA ALA A 67 9.55 9.32 4.44
C ALA A 67 9.63 10.74 5.05
N GLU A 68 10.67 11.54 4.67
CA GLU A 68 10.95 12.89 5.19
C GLU A 68 11.17 12.87 6.70
N LEU A 69 11.93 11.90 7.21
CA LEU A 69 12.15 11.68 8.65
C LEU A 69 13.63 11.60 9.01
N GLN A 70 14.50 12.33 8.28
CA GLN A 70 15.96 12.32 8.45
C GLN A 70 16.41 12.54 9.91
N ASP A 71 15.78 13.50 10.58
CA ASP A 71 16.16 13.91 11.95
C ASP A 71 15.63 12.95 13.03
N PHE A 72 14.81 11.98 12.66
CA PHE A 72 14.14 11.10 13.61
C PHE A 72 14.61 9.64 13.54
N MET A 73 15.54 9.31 12.63
CA MET A 73 15.91 7.93 12.32
C MET A 73 16.47 7.12 13.49
N ASP A 74 17.11 7.78 14.44
CA ASP A 74 17.73 7.15 15.61
C ASP A 74 16.81 7.20 16.85
N MET A 75 15.54 7.61 16.67
CA MET A 75 14.50 7.61 17.69
C MET A 75 13.70 6.32 17.66
N PRO A 76 13.39 5.68 18.82
CA PRO A 76 12.50 4.53 18.90
C PRO A 76 11.09 4.82 18.36
N LEU A 77 10.50 3.86 17.65
CA LEU A 77 9.17 4.05 17.02
C LEU A 77 8.04 4.30 18.01
N LYS A 78 8.18 3.89 19.28
CA LYS A 78 7.19 4.22 20.33
C LYS A 78 7.00 5.73 20.54
N ASN A 79 7.96 6.54 20.11
CA ASN A 79 7.91 8.00 20.20
C ASN A 79 7.37 8.65 18.90
N TYR A 80 7.05 7.85 17.89
CA TYR A 80 6.52 8.33 16.62
C TYR A 80 5.02 8.53 16.68
N SER A 81 4.51 9.51 15.92
CA SER A 81 3.10 9.58 15.61
C SER A 81 2.70 8.44 14.64
N SER A 82 1.42 8.09 14.60
CA SER A 82 0.91 7.12 13.63
C SER A 82 1.22 7.51 12.18
N GLY A 83 1.19 8.81 11.87
CA GLY A 83 1.57 9.33 10.57
C GLY A 83 3.06 9.11 10.25
N MET A 84 3.97 9.31 11.20
CA MET A 84 5.40 9.04 11.01
C MET A 84 5.68 7.56 10.78
N VAL A 85 5.01 6.68 11.54
CA VAL A 85 5.10 5.22 11.35
C VAL A 85 4.65 4.83 9.96
N ALA A 86 3.53 5.36 9.51
CA ALA A 86 2.98 5.06 8.19
C ALA A 86 3.87 5.59 7.05
N ARG A 87 4.53 6.75 7.22
CA ARG A 87 5.48 7.29 6.25
C ARG A 87 6.64 6.33 6.01
N ILE A 88 7.25 5.79 7.08
CA ILE A 88 8.34 4.81 6.96
C ILE A 88 7.84 3.51 6.34
N ALA A 89 6.70 2.98 6.82
CA ALA A 89 6.15 1.74 6.32
C ALA A 89 5.83 1.81 4.82
N PHE A 90 5.23 2.91 4.37
CA PHE A 90 4.96 3.14 2.96
C PHE A 90 6.24 3.26 2.14
N ALA A 91 7.24 4.01 2.65
CA ALA A 91 8.53 4.17 1.97
C ALA A 91 9.23 2.83 1.75
N ILE A 92 9.25 1.94 2.76
CA ILE A 92 9.85 0.60 2.65
C ILE A 92 9.09 -0.25 1.63
N ALA A 93 7.76 -0.30 1.73
CA ALA A 93 6.93 -1.13 0.87
C ALA A 93 6.94 -0.70 -0.61
N THR A 94 7.32 0.55 -0.89
CA THR A 94 7.35 1.13 -2.24
C THR A 94 8.75 1.52 -2.71
N VAL A 95 9.79 1.05 -2.04
CA VAL A 95 11.19 1.31 -2.42
C VAL A 95 11.54 0.63 -3.75
N THR A 96 10.89 -0.47 -4.06
CA THR A 96 10.95 -1.14 -5.36
C THR A 96 9.57 -1.26 -5.97
N GLU A 97 9.54 -1.58 -7.28
CA GLU A 97 8.29 -1.94 -7.97
C GLU A 97 7.94 -3.41 -7.65
N PRO A 98 6.85 -3.68 -6.91
CA PRO A 98 6.36 -5.03 -6.72
C PRO A 98 5.63 -5.51 -7.98
N ASP A 99 5.41 -6.83 -8.13
CA ASP A 99 4.52 -7.34 -9.18
C ASP A 99 3.04 -7.00 -8.89
N VAL A 100 2.66 -7.04 -7.60
CA VAL A 100 1.31 -6.69 -7.12
C VAL A 100 1.39 -5.79 -5.91
N LEU A 101 0.80 -4.60 -6.00
CA LEU A 101 0.63 -3.67 -4.90
C LEU A 101 -0.82 -3.70 -4.42
N ILE A 102 -1.05 -3.95 -3.12
CA ILE A 102 -2.39 -3.94 -2.53
C ILE A 102 -2.51 -2.73 -1.60
N VAL A 103 -3.43 -1.83 -1.93
CA VAL A 103 -3.68 -0.57 -1.21
C VAL A 103 -5.09 -0.59 -0.65
N ASP A 104 -5.22 -0.45 0.67
CA ASP A 104 -6.51 -0.46 1.39
C ASP A 104 -6.60 0.81 2.24
N GLU A 105 -7.40 1.78 1.83
CA GLU A 105 -7.68 3.05 2.55
C GLU A 105 -6.47 3.78 3.19
N THR A 106 -5.32 3.14 3.18
CA THR A 106 -4.09 3.56 3.88
C THR A 106 -3.47 4.83 3.31
N LEU A 107 -3.94 5.32 2.15
CA LEU A 107 -3.51 6.60 1.58
C LEU A 107 -4.03 7.81 2.37
N SER A 108 -4.96 7.61 3.30
CA SER A 108 -5.44 8.68 4.19
C SER A 108 -4.51 8.95 5.38
N VAL A 109 -3.32 8.33 5.41
CA VAL A 109 -2.34 8.47 6.50
C VAL A 109 -1.35 9.60 6.21
N GLY A 110 -1.04 10.38 7.22
CA GLY A 110 -0.16 11.53 7.11
C GLY A 110 -0.92 12.83 6.77
N ASP A 111 -0.19 13.86 6.43
CA ASP A 111 -0.75 15.12 5.95
C ASP A 111 -1.06 15.07 4.44
N VAL A 112 -1.75 16.09 3.96
CA VAL A 112 -2.19 16.19 2.56
C VAL A 112 -1.01 16.11 1.58
N PHE A 113 0.14 16.70 1.90
CA PHE A 113 1.31 16.69 1.02
C PHE A 113 1.90 15.29 0.90
N PHE A 114 1.95 14.54 2.00
CA PHE A 114 2.43 13.16 1.96
C PHE A 114 1.45 12.24 1.22
N GLN A 115 0.15 12.47 1.35
CA GLN A 115 -0.87 11.73 0.59
C GLN A 115 -0.69 11.93 -0.91
N GLU A 116 -0.49 13.18 -1.37
CA GLU A 116 -0.21 13.48 -2.78
C GLU A 116 1.06 12.77 -3.27
N LYS A 117 2.11 12.72 -2.44
CA LYS A 117 3.37 12.01 -2.73
C LYS A 117 3.16 10.49 -2.86
N CYS A 118 2.35 9.91 -1.99
CA CYS A 118 1.97 8.49 -2.06
C CYS A 118 1.16 8.19 -3.33
N GLU A 119 0.15 9.02 -3.65
CA GLU A 119 -0.64 8.88 -4.87
C GLU A 119 0.23 8.98 -6.12
N ALA A 120 1.15 9.93 -6.17
CA ALA A 120 2.09 10.08 -7.29
C ALA A 120 2.98 8.85 -7.46
N ARG A 121 3.45 8.23 -6.36
CA ARG A 121 4.22 6.99 -6.38
C ARG A 121 3.39 5.83 -6.92
N ILE A 122 2.16 5.65 -6.43
CA ILE A 122 1.26 4.59 -6.92
C ILE A 122 0.96 4.79 -8.40
N LYS A 123 0.71 6.03 -8.83
CA LYS A 123 0.47 6.34 -10.23
C LYS A 123 1.68 6.03 -11.11
N SER A 124 2.90 6.31 -10.65
CA SER A 124 4.11 5.94 -11.39
C SER A 124 4.21 4.42 -11.60
N PHE A 125 3.79 3.60 -10.62
CA PHE A 125 3.74 2.15 -10.77
C PHE A 125 2.69 1.69 -11.78
N ILE A 126 1.51 2.33 -11.79
CA ILE A 126 0.46 2.03 -12.78
C ILE A 126 0.96 2.40 -14.18
N ASP A 127 1.58 3.57 -14.33
CA ASP A 127 2.06 4.09 -15.61
C ASP A 127 3.25 3.27 -16.17
N SER A 128 4.04 2.60 -15.30
CA SER A 128 5.12 1.70 -15.73
C SER A 128 4.59 0.47 -16.49
N GLY A 129 3.34 0.08 -16.23
CA GLY A 129 2.69 -1.07 -16.86
C GLY A 129 3.18 -2.43 -16.36
N HIS A 130 4.10 -2.47 -15.38
CA HIS A 130 4.66 -3.70 -14.83
C HIS A 130 4.00 -4.10 -13.50
N VAL A 131 3.38 -3.15 -12.79
CA VAL A 131 2.78 -3.36 -11.48
C VAL A 131 1.27 -3.49 -11.60
N THR A 132 0.70 -4.55 -11.03
CA THR A 132 -0.75 -4.67 -10.83
C THR A 132 -1.12 -4.01 -9.51
N VAL A 133 -1.94 -2.94 -9.55
CA VAL A 133 -2.39 -2.26 -8.33
C VAL A 133 -3.83 -2.66 -8.02
N LEU A 134 -4.03 -3.23 -6.83
CA LEU A 134 -5.36 -3.48 -6.26
C LEU A 134 -5.63 -2.37 -5.24
N PHE A 135 -6.52 -1.45 -5.59
CA PHE A 135 -6.85 -0.27 -4.81
C PHE A 135 -8.25 -0.35 -4.24
N VAL A 136 -8.41 -0.25 -2.93
CA VAL A 136 -9.71 -0.15 -2.25
C VAL A 136 -9.81 1.17 -1.53
N SER A 137 -10.89 1.90 -1.76
CA SER A 137 -11.18 3.18 -1.12
C SER A 137 -12.69 3.38 -0.96
N HIS A 138 -13.07 4.16 0.04
CA HIS A 138 -14.42 4.68 0.18
C HIS A 138 -14.66 5.94 -0.66
N SER A 139 -13.61 6.57 -1.20
CA SER A 139 -13.72 7.73 -2.08
C SER A 139 -13.82 7.30 -3.54
N ILE A 140 -15.00 7.47 -4.12
CA ILE A 140 -15.23 7.20 -5.55
C ILE A 140 -14.33 8.10 -6.42
N GLU A 141 -14.08 9.34 -5.99
CA GLU A 141 -13.22 10.28 -6.68
C GLU A 141 -11.77 9.82 -6.75
N GLN A 142 -11.26 9.19 -5.68
CA GLN A 142 -9.92 8.58 -5.68
C GLN A 142 -9.87 7.38 -6.62
N VAL A 143 -10.90 6.53 -6.59
CA VAL A 143 -10.98 5.36 -7.48
C VAL A 143 -10.97 5.79 -8.95
N GLU A 144 -11.77 6.81 -9.32
CA GLU A 144 -11.81 7.34 -10.69
C GLU A 144 -10.50 7.99 -11.13
N ARG A 145 -9.77 8.62 -10.19
CA ARG A 145 -8.50 9.30 -10.48
C ARG A 145 -7.33 8.35 -10.65
N ILE A 146 -7.32 7.23 -9.89
CA ILE A 146 -6.19 6.31 -9.79
C ILE A 146 -6.39 5.08 -10.66
N CYS A 147 -7.61 4.52 -10.72
CA CYS A 147 -7.87 3.23 -11.33
C CYS A 147 -8.29 3.36 -12.79
N THR A 148 -7.97 2.34 -13.59
CA THR A 148 -8.45 2.20 -14.98
C THR A 148 -9.66 1.26 -15.08
N ARG A 149 -9.82 0.36 -14.09
CA ARG A 149 -10.88 -0.64 -14.00
C ARG A 149 -11.40 -0.68 -12.57
N ALA A 150 -12.68 -0.95 -12.39
CA ALA A 150 -13.27 -1.12 -11.07
C ALA A 150 -14.10 -2.39 -10.99
N VAL A 151 -14.19 -2.94 -9.78
CA VAL A 151 -15.04 -4.07 -9.43
C VAL A 151 -15.96 -3.63 -8.30
N TRP A 152 -17.25 -3.61 -8.55
CA TRP A 152 -18.26 -3.34 -7.52
C TRP A 152 -18.66 -4.63 -6.83
N ILE A 153 -18.41 -4.69 -5.52
CA ILE A 153 -18.79 -5.82 -4.67
C ILE A 153 -19.84 -5.34 -3.67
N GLU A 154 -20.98 -6.03 -3.62
CA GLU A 154 -22.04 -5.76 -2.67
C GLU A 154 -22.48 -7.05 -1.98
N LYS A 155 -22.48 -7.04 -0.63
CA LYS A 155 -22.85 -8.20 0.20
C LYS A 155 -22.14 -9.50 -0.21
N GLY A 156 -20.84 -9.37 -0.55
CA GLY A 156 -19.99 -10.48 -0.97
C GLY A 156 -20.19 -10.95 -2.42
N GLN A 157 -21.05 -10.31 -3.19
CA GLN A 157 -21.31 -10.64 -4.60
C GLN A 157 -20.74 -9.55 -5.53
N GLN A 158 -20.10 -9.98 -6.61
CA GLN A 158 -19.68 -9.08 -7.67
C GLN A 158 -20.92 -8.61 -8.44
N ARG A 159 -21.20 -7.31 -8.40
CA ARG A 159 -22.32 -6.67 -9.08
C ARG A 159 -21.95 -6.22 -10.48
N MET A 160 -20.78 -5.62 -10.59
CA MET A 160 -20.28 -5.10 -11.85
C MET A 160 -18.75 -5.16 -11.88
N ASP A 161 -18.20 -5.28 -13.07
CA ASP A 161 -16.76 -5.29 -13.35
C ASP A 161 -16.55 -4.68 -14.74
N GLY A 162 -15.69 -3.69 -14.85
CA GLY A 162 -15.44 -3.01 -16.12
C GLY A 162 -14.63 -1.71 -15.98
N PRO A 163 -14.69 -0.86 -17.01
CA PRO A 163 -14.04 0.45 -16.97
C PRO A 163 -14.50 1.25 -15.75
N VAL A 164 -13.55 1.95 -15.11
CA VAL A 164 -13.80 2.66 -13.85
C VAL A 164 -14.97 3.64 -13.94
N GLU A 165 -15.07 4.40 -15.04
CA GLU A 165 -16.12 5.39 -15.25
C GLU A 165 -17.53 4.77 -15.29
N GLU A 166 -17.67 3.60 -15.93
CA GLU A 166 -18.95 2.90 -16.05
C GLU A 166 -19.40 2.35 -14.70
N VAL A 167 -18.48 1.67 -13.99
CA VAL A 167 -18.78 1.06 -12.69
C VAL A 167 -19.07 2.13 -11.64
N CYS A 168 -18.28 3.20 -11.58
CA CYS A 168 -18.50 4.28 -10.63
C CYS A 168 -19.81 5.04 -10.89
N ARG A 169 -20.19 5.23 -12.17
CA ARG A 169 -21.48 5.81 -12.53
C ARG A 169 -22.64 4.93 -12.04
N ALA A 170 -22.55 3.62 -12.29
CA ALA A 170 -23.58 2.68 -11.86
C ALA A 170 -23.67 2.59 -10.33
N TYR A 171 -22.51 2.67 -9.64
CA TYR A 171 -22.46 2.67 -8.19
C TYR A 171 -23.10 3.93 -7.57
N ARG A 172 -22.86 5.13 -8.13
CA ARG A 172 -23.51 6.36 -7.67
C ARG A 172 -25.03 6.34 -7.86
N ALA A 173 -25.51 5.81 -9.00
CA ALA A 173 -26.92 5.76 -9.33
C ALA A 173 -27.78 4.92 -8.38
N GLN A 174 -27.20 4.13 -7.46
CA GLN A 174 -27.94 3.41 -6.43
C GLN A 174 -28.30 4.29 -5.20
N PHE A 175 -27.68 5.48 -5.09
CA PHE A 175 -27.88 6.39 -3.97
C PHE A 175 -28.73 7.62 -4.35
N ASP A 176 -29.05 7.78 -5.64
CA ASP A 176 -29.98 8.77 -6.17
C ASP A 176 -31.43 8.20 -6.17
#